data_52c31400cec2f52efad8d74f8b853005
#
_entry.id   52c31400cec2f52efad8d74f8b853005
#
_cell.length_a   1.000
_cell.length_b   1.000
_cell.length_c   1.000
_cell.angle_alpha   90.00
_cell.angle_beta   90.00
_cell.angle_gamma   90.00
#
_symmetry.space_group_name_H-M   'P 1'
#
loop_
_entity.id
_entity.type
_entity.pdbx_description
1 polymer ?
#
loop_
_entity_poly.entity_id
_entity_poly.type
_entity_poly.pdbx_seq_one_letter_code
_entity_poly.pdbx_strand_id
1 'polypeptide(L)'
;LNQGHFDKRPWAFFGAIFALMLAAANLRGGLVIIGPLVADMRADLGVSASAFGMLMTLPLICFGLISLLVPSLARRIEPLQVVLLAIIVIAIGAALRLVINFPVMLFGTLLLGTGVAILNVLIPGLVKGLFPRQSGSLTGLYTLILTLGATLSILSAVPMRDYFGSWQAPMVVWALLPLLAALVWLPMLRVKFTPKNMPTPSTSAWRLPRAWALMAFMGLQSSVFYVLATWLPRLLMDSGYSDIYAGNLTSLLALVGLPAAFIIPIAAGRLETQRPLVLMILITGLAGLFGLLLMPERFAEVWVSLLGIYGGSSLSLALVLFALKTHDMRQATSLSAMVQGLGYLGASLTPSIVGAIYDFSHEWTLVIWSLIVIIILQNTAGWVVCGRGKIDEKHSV
;
A
#
# COMPACT_ATOMS: atom_id res chain seq x y z
N LEU A 1 -23.92 11.48 19.28
CA LEU A 1 -23.39 10.23 18.70
C LEU A 1 -24.41 9.65 17.71
N ASN A 2 -24.54 10.20 16.50
CA ASN A 2 -25.26 9.51 15.42
C ASN A 2 -24.31 8.46 14.82
N GLN A 3 -24.38 7.24 15.32
CA GLN A 3 -23.71 6.05 14.79
C GLN A 3 -24.68 5.33 13.85
N GLY A 4 -25.18 6.03 12.82
CA GLY A 4 -26.38 5.70 12.03
C GLY A 4 -26.51 4.29 11.43
N HIS A 5 -25.46 3.46 11.45
CA HIS A 5 -25.52 2.07 10.98
C HIS A 5 -25.38 1.03 12.10
N PHE A 6 -24.86 1.40 13.30
CA PHE A 6 -24.54 0.50 14.39
C PHE A 6 -25.18 0.90 15.74
N ASP A 7 -26.10 1.88 15.75
CA ASP A 7 -26.63 2.57 16.96
C ASP A 7 -27.30 1.69 18.01
N LYS A 8 -27.58 0.43 17.71
CA LYS A 8 -28.26 -0.46 18.65
C LYS A 8 -27.47 -1.67 19.12
N ARG A 9 -26.23 -1.87 18.62
CA ARG A 9 -25.45 -3.08 18.92
C ARG A 9 -23.94 -2.80 18.92
N PRO A 10 -23.34 -2.45 20.08
CA PRO A 10 -21.90 -2.13 20.16
C PRO A 10 -20.99 -3.26 19.65
N TRP A 11 -21.39 -4.53 19.84
CA TRP A 11 -20.63 -5.66 19.30
C TRP A 11 -20.61 -5.70 17.77
N ALA A 12 -21.64 -5.20 17.08
CA ALA A 12 -21.64 -5.12 15.61
C ALA A 12 -20.68 -4.04 15.10
N PHE A 13 -20.49 -2.96 15.85
CA PHE A 13 -19.50 -1.92 15.57
C PHE A 13 -18.08 -2.47 15.65
N PHE A 14 -17.72 -3.13 16.75
CA PHE A 14 -16.39 -3.75 16.91
C PHE A 14 -16.18 -4.90 15.93
N GLY A 15 -17.22 -5.71 15.65
CA GLY A 15 -17.17 -6.76 14.64
C GLY A 15 -16.90 -6.22 13.24
N ALA A 16 -17.48 -5.08 12.87
CA ALA A 16 -17.24 -4.44 11.58
C ALA A 16 -15.80 -3.91 11.48
N ILE A 17 -15.27 -3.30 12.55
CA ILE A 17 -13.86 -2.87 12.59
C ILE A 17 -12.95 -4.09 12.44
N PHE A 18 -13.19 -5.16 13.21
CA PHE A 18 -12.37 -6.37 13.15
C PHE A 18 -12.38 -7.01 11.76
N ALA A 19 -13.56 -7.13 11.14
CA ALA A 19 -13.69 -7.65 9.76
C ALA A 19 -12.92 -6.80 8.75
N LEU A 20 -13.00 -5.46 8.88
CA LEU A 20 -12.29 -4.53 8.01
C LEU A 20 -10.78 -4.62 8.20
N MET A 21 -10.31 -4.76 9.45
CA MET A 21 -8.89 -4.93 9.76
C MET A 21 -8.35 -6.27 9.23
N LEU A 22 -9.13 -7.33 9.33
CA LEU A 22 -8.74 -8.63 8.80
C LEU A 22 -8.71 -8.64 7.26
N ALA A 23 -9.63 -7.93 6.60
CA ALA A 23 -9.53 -7.67 5.16
C ALA A 23 -8.26 -6.90 4.80
N ALA A 24 -7.90 -5.88 5.59
CA ALA A 24 -6.68 -5.09 5.40
C ALA A 24 -5.38 -5.92 5.57
N ALA A 25 -5.36 -6.89 6.45
CA ALA A 25 -4.22 -7.80 6.65
C ALA A 25 -3.87 -8.61 5.39
N ASN A 26 -4.85 -8.83 4.51
CA ASN A 26 -4.67 -9.55 3.23
C ASN A 26 -4.07 -8.66 2.11
N LEU A 27 -3.91 -7.35 2.31
CA LEU A 27 -3.51 -6.43 1.25
C LEU A 27 -2.07 -6.59 0.78
N ARG A 28 -1.18 -7.09 1.64
CA ARG A 28 0.25 -7.17 1.31
C ARG A 28 0.92 -8.50 1.64
N GLY A 29 0.59 -9.16 2.77
CA GLY A 29 1.30 -10.34 3.24
C GLY A 29 1.41 -11.45 2.19
N GLY A 30 0.30 -11.83 1.58
CA GLY A 30 0.27 -12.84 0.52
C GLY A 30 1.03 -12.48 -0.77
N LEU A 31 1.29 -11.19 -1.01
CA LEU A 31 2.08 -10.73 -2.17
C LEU A 31 3.58 -10.82 -1.93
N VAL A 32 4.03 -10.34 -0.77
CA VAL A 32 5.47 -10.15 -0.49
C VAL A 32 6.16 -11.42 0.02
N ILE A 33 5.40 -12.42 0.45
CA ILE A 33 5.94 -13.69 1.00
C ILE A 33 6.86 -14.43 0.03
N ILE A 34 6.67 -14.27 -1.27
CA ILE A 34 7.50 -14.93 -2.28
C ILE A 34 8.93 -14.38 -2.34
N GLY A 35 9.16 -13.16 -1.87
CA GLY A 35 10.47 -12.52 -1.90
C GLY A 35 11.58 -13.39 -1.28
N PRO A 36 11.48 -13.76 0.00
CA PRO A 36 12.47 -14.62 0.66
C PRO A 36 12.54 -16.05 0.12
N LEU A 37 11.54 -16.51 -0.64
CA LEU A 37 11.40 -17.89 -1.13
C LEU A 37 11.81 -18.04 -2.61
N VAL A 38 12.27 -16.97 -3.25
CA VAL A 38 12.57 -16.93 -4.70
C VAL A 38 13.49 -18.03 -5.13
N ALA A 39 14.56 -18.32 -4.37
CA ALA A 39 15.57 -19.31 -4.75
C ALA A 39 14.96 -20.71 -4.82
N ASP A 40 14.25 -21.11 -3.77
CA ASP A 40 13.64 -22.44 -3.67
C ASP A 40 12.54 -22.63 -4.71
N MET A 41 11.67 -21.61 -4.86
CA MET A 41 10.57 -21.62 -5.84
C MET A 41 11.09 -21.72 -7.27
N ARG A 42 12.17 -20.99 -7.61
CA ARG A 42 12.76 -21.06 -8.94
C ARG A 42 13.38 -22.44 -9.22
N ALA A 43 14.04 -23.04 -8.24
CA ALA A 43 14.62 -24.36 -8.38
C ALA A 43 13.54 -25.40 -8.68
N ASP A 44 12.44 -25.39 -7.93
CA ASP A 44 11.33 -26.35 -8.12
C ASP A 44 10.54 -26.12 -9.41
N LEU A 45 10.37 -24.86 -9.82
CA LEU A 45 9.61 -24.52 -11.04
C LEU A 45 10.45 -24.61 -12.31
N GLY A 46 11.78 -24.66 -12.21
CA GLY A 46 12.68 -24.70 -13.37
C GLY A 46 12.64 -23.43 -14.23
N VAL A 47 12.36 -22.24 -13.63
CA VAL A 47 12.16 -21.00 -14.37
C VAL A 47 13.33 -20.02 -14.22
N SER A 48 13.55 -19.20 -15.27
CA SER A 48 14.53 -18.14 -15.24
C SER A 48 14.19 -17.03 -14.22
N ALA A 49 15.19 -16.22 -13.84
CA ALA A 49 14.97 -15.07 -12.96
C ALA A 49 14.01 -14.05 -13.59
N SER A 50 14.08 -13.82 -14.89
CA SER A 50 13.20 -12.91 -15.62
C SER A 50 11.76 -13.40 -15.65
N ALA A 51 11.53 -14.69 -15.88
CA ALA A 51 10.19 -15.28 -15.82
C ALA A 51 9.61 -15.16 -14.40
N PHE A 52 10.40 -15.48 -13.36
CA PHE A 52 9.98 -15.33 -11.99
C PHE A 52 9.66 -13.87 -11.62
N GLY A 53 10.36 -12.90 -12.19
CA GLY A 53 10.09 -11.48 -12.02
C GLY A 53 8.66 -11.07 -12.40
N MET A 54 8.01 -11.82 -13.32
CA MET A 54 6.58 -11.58 -13.65
C MET A 54 5.66 -11.77 -12.44
N LEU A 55 5.98 -12.67 -11.51
CA LEU A 55 5.21 -12.84 -10.26
C LEU A 55 5.27 -11.61 -9.36
N MET A 56 6.32 -10.81 -9.45
CA MET A 56 6.49 -9.56 -8.69
C MET A 56 5.83 -8.36 -9.36
N THR A 57 5.86 -8.30 -10.70
CA THR A 57 5.32 -7.16 -11.47
C THR A 57 3.83 -7.26 -11.72
N LEU A 58 3.29 -8.48 -11.90
CA LEU A 58 1.89 -8.70 -12.22
C LEU A 58 0.91 -8.08 -11.20
N PRO A 59 1.12 -8.16 -9.87
CA PRO A 59 0.26 -7.48 -8.90
C PRO A 59 0.22 -5.95 -9.07
N LEU A 60 1.32 -5.32 -9.43
CA LEU A 60 1.38 -3.87 -9.66
C LEU A 60 0.56 -3.46 -10.87
N ILE A 61 0.61 -4.28 -11.94
CA ILE A 61 -0.24 -4.09 -13.13
C ILE A 61 -1.72 -4.24 -12.74
N CYS A 62 -2.04 -5.26 -11.92
CA CYS A 62 -3.40 -5.42 -11.39
C CYS A 62 -3.83 -4.20 -10.58
N PHE A 63 -2.96 -3.67 -9.69
CA PHE A 63 -3.27 -2.46 -8.92
C PHE A 63 -3.55 -1.28 -9.83
N GLY A 64 -2.81 -1.13 -10.93
CA GLY A 64 -3.06 -0.09 -11.90
C GLY A 64 -4.38 -0.25 -12.63
N LEU A 65 -4.54 -1.35 -13.34
CA LEU A 65 -5.67 -1.54 -14.27
C LEU A 65 -7.00 -1.83 -13.54
N ILE A 66 -6.98 -2.77 -12.59
CA ILE A 66 -8.22 -3.19 -11.89
C ILE A 66 -8.77 -2.07 -11.01
N SER A 67 -7.91 -1.27 -10.36
CA SER A 67 -8.36 -0.15 -9.52
C SER A 67 -9.30 0.80 -10.28
N LEU A 68 -9.03 1.06 -11.55
CA LEU A 68 -9.85 1.95 -12.39
C LEU A 68 -11.25 1.41 -12.65
N LEU A 69 -11.43 0.09 -12.59
CA LEU A 69 -12.72 -0.59 -12.83
C LEU A 69 -13.58 -0.66 -11.56
N VAL A 70 -12.98 -0.58 -10.37
CA VAL A 70 -13.66 -0.77 -9.07
C VAL A 70 -14.84 0.17 -8.87
N PRO A 71 -14.80 1.49 -9.20
CA PRO A 71 -15.97 2.35 -9.04
C PRO A 71 -17.17 1.92 -9.89
N SER A 72 -16.93 1.34 -11.07
CA SER A 72 -17.98 0.80 -11.93
C SER A 72 -18.58 -0.47 -11.37
N LEU A 73 -17.76 -1.33 -10.78
CA LEU A 73 -18.20 -2.53 -10.09
C LEU A 73 -19.03 -2.20 -8.85
N ALA A 74 -18.57 -1.26 -8.01
CA ALA A 74 -19.25 -0.82 -6.79
C ALA A 74 -20.56 -0.04 -7.04
N ARG A 75 -20.84 0.37 -8.31
CA ARG A 75 -22.15 0.92 -8.71
C ARG A 75 -23.16 -0.16 -9.04
N ARG A 76 -22.72 -1.34 -9.48
CA ARG A 76 -23.59 -2.44 -9.91
C ARG A 76 -23.87 -3.43 -8.78
N ILE A 77 -22.89 -3.67 -7.92
CA ILE A 77 -22.93 -4.63 -6.82
C ILE A 77 -22.71 -3.86 -5.50
N GLU A 78 -23.35 -4.30 -4.42
CA GLU A 78 -23.15 -3.68 -3.10
C GLU A 78 -21.66 -3.76 -2.67
N PRO A 79 -21.07 -2.65 -2.21
CA PRO A 79 -19.64 -2.63 -1.85
C PRO A 79 -19.21 -3.69 -0.85
N LEU A 80 -20.07 -4.05 0.12
CA LEU A 80 -19.77 -5.12 1.10
C LEU A 80 -19.73 -6.51 0.44
N GLN A 81 -20.53 -6.75 -0.60
CA GLN A 81 -20.48 -7.98 -1.40
C GLN A 81 -19.23 -8.00 -2.27
N VAL A 82 -18.84 -6.85 -2.87
CA VAL A 82 -17.62 -6.74 -3.68
C VAL A 82 -16.40 -7.05 -2.84
N VAL A 83 -16.34 -6.61 -1.56
CA VAL A 83 -15.24 -6.95 -0.65
C VAL A 83 -15.20 -8.46 -0.39
N LEU A 84 -16.32 -9.10 -0.12
CA LEU A 84 -16.34 -10.57 0.07
C LEU A 84 -15.84 -11.29 -1.17
N LEU A 85 -16.31 -10.91 -2.36
CA LEU A 85 -15.85 -11.49 -3.63
C LEU A 85 -14.34 -11.28 -3.81
N ALA A 86 -13.82 -10.09 -3.50
CA ALA A 86 -12.39 -9.81 -3.57
C ALA A 86 -11.58 -10.69 -2.62
N ILE A 87 -12.05 -10.90 -1.38
CA ILE A 87 -11.40 -11.78 -0.40
C ILE A 87 -11.41 -13.24 -0.91
N ILE A 88 -12.50 -13.71 -1.48
CA ILE A 88 -12.59 -15.06 -2.07
C ILE A 88 -11.62 -15.20 -3.24
N VAL A 89 -11.54 -14.20 -4.12
CA VAL A 89 -10.59 -14.17 -5.24
C VAL A 89 -9.14 -14.21 -4.75
N ILE A 90 -8.82 -13.50 -3.65
CA ILE A 90 -7.51 -13.57 -2.98
C ILE A 90 -7.25 -15.01 -2.48
N ALA A 91 -8.23 -15.65 -1.83
CA ALA A 91 -8.09 -17.00 -1.30
C ALA A 91 -7.82 -18.03 -2.42
N ILE A 92 -8.58 -17.96 -3.50
CA ILE A 92 -8.38 -18.83 -4.68
C ILE A 92 -7.00 -18.57 -5.29
N GLY A 93 -6.63 -17.31 -5.48
CA GLY A 93 -5.32 -16.92 -6.01
C GLY A 93 -4.16 -17.43 -5.14
N ALA A 94 -4.28 -17.29 -3.83
CA ALA A 94 -3.29 -17.79 -2.87
C ALA A 94 -3.18 -19.33 -2.92
N ALA A 95 -4.29 -20.06 -3.02
CA ALA A 95 -4.30 -21.51 -3.12
C ALA A 95 -3.66 -22.01 -4.44
N LEU A 96 -3.96 -21.36 -5.57
CA LEU A 96 -3.36 -21.72 -6.87
C LEU A 96 -1.84 -21.53 -6.89
N ARG A 97 -1.32 -20.60 -6.09
CA ARG A 97 0.13 -20.36 -5.98
C ARG A 97 0.90 -21.47 -5.23
N LEU A 98 0.19 -22.40 -4.59
CA LEU A 98 0.79 -23.59 -3.96
C LEU A 98 1.12 -24.70 -4.96
N VAL A 99 0.54 -24.63 -6.16
CA VAL A 99 0.76 -25.63 -7.21
C VAL A 99 2.11 -25.41 -7.87
N ILE A 100 2.94 -26.47 -7.97
CA ILE A 100 4.25 -26.45 -8.62
C ILE A 100 4.04 -26.48 -10.15
N ASN A 101 3.47 -25.38 -10.67
CA ASN A 101 3.26 -25.17 -12.09
C ASN A 101 3.26 -23.65 -12.35
N PHE A 102 4.24 -23.16 -13.10
CA PHE A 102 4.45 -21.74 -13.28
C PHE A 102 3.26 -20.99 -13.92
N PRO A 103 2.62 -21.46 -15.00
CA PRO A 103 1.38 -20.87 -15.52
C PRO A 103 0.25 -20.77 -14.50
N VAL A 104 0.03 -21.82 -13.69
CA VAL A 104 -1.00 -21.84 -12.64
C VAL A 104 -0.66 -20.82 -11.56
N MET A 105 0.61 -20.71 -11.17
CA MET A 105 1.09 -19.75 -10.19
C MET A 105 0.96 -18.31 -10.70
N LEU A 106 1.23 -18.04 -11.99
CA LEU A 106 0.98 -16.73 -12.61
C LEU A 106 -0.50 -16.37 -12.57
N PHE A 107 -1.39 -17.31 -12.95
CA PHE A 107 -2.82 -17.09 -12.88
C PHE A 107 -3.31 -16.87 -11.45
N GLY A 108 -2.80 -17.64 -10.48
CA GLY A 108 -3.05 -17.41 -9.05
C GLY A 108 -2.60 -16.04 -8.58
N THR A 109 -1.44 -15.57 -9.06
CA THR A 109 -0.92 -14.24 -8.75
C THR A 109 -1.76 -13.12 -9.36
N LEU A 110 -2.28 -13.33 -10.59
CA LEU A 110 -3.23 -12.41 -11.22
C LEU A 110 -4.53 -12.29 -10.41
N LEU A 111 -5.11 -13.41 -9.97
CA LEU A 111 -6.30 -13.40 -9.13
C LEU A 111 -6.04 -12.70 -7.80
N LEU A 112 -4.95 -13.06 -7.11
CA LEU A 112 -4.59 -12.46 -5.84
C LEU A 112 -4.39 -10.95 -6.00
N GLY A 113 -3.63 -10.50 -7.00
CA GLY A 113 -3.41 -9.09 -7.31
C GLY A 113 -4.73 -8.35 -7.64
N THR A 114 -5.64 -9.00 -8.37
CA THR A 114 -6.98 -8.45 -8.67
C THR A 114 -7.80 -8.23 -7.41
N GLY A 115 -7.88 -9.23 -6.54
CA GLY A 115 -8.61 -9.10 -5.27
C GLY A 115 -8.02 -8.02 -4.36
N VAL A 116 -6.70 -7.95 -4.24
CA VAL A 116 -6.00 -6.91 -3.47
C VAL A 116 -6.24 -5.52 -4.06
N ALA A 117 -6.23 -5.37 -5.40
CA ALA A 117 -6.53 -4.09 -6.05
C ALA A 117 -7.94 -3.59 -5.71
N ILE A 118 -8.92 -4.49 -5.71
CA ILE A 118 -10.31 -4.16 -5.33
C ILE A 118 -10.38 -3.70 -3.87
N LEU A 119 -9.75 -4.43 -2.95
CA LEU A 119 -9.72 -4.06 -1.53
C LEU A 119 -8.99 -2.72 -1.28
N ASN A 120 -7.86 -2.48 -1.93
CA ASN A 120 -7.11 -1.23 -1.83
C ASN A 120 -7.96 -0.01 -2.16
N VAL A 121 -8.86 -0.12 -3.15
CA VAL A 121 -9.74 0.97 -3.56
C VAL A 121 -10.95 1.10 -2.64
N LEU A 122 -11.55 -0.02 -2.20
CA LEU A 122 -12.80 0.00 -1.44
C LEU A 122 -12.61 0.31 0.05
N ILE A 123 -11.53 -0.15 0.68
CA ILE A 123 -11.32 0.02 2.13
C ILE A 123 -11.35 1.48 2.56
N PRO A 124 -10.62 2.43 1.92
CA PRO A 124 -10.70 3.84 2.28
C PRO A 124 -12.12 4.41 2.15
N GLY A 125 -12.85 4.02 1.10
CA GLY A 125 -14.24 4.40 0.90
C GLY A 125 -15.16 3.85 1.99
N LEU A 126 -15.00 2.57 2.37
CA LEU A 126 -15.76 1.94 3.45
C LEU A 126 -15.46 2.57 4.81
N VAL A 127 -14.21 2.88 5.11
CA VAL A 127 -13.83 3.63 6.32
C VAL A 127 -14.56 4.96 6.36
N LYS A 128 -14.60 5.68 5.22
CA LYS A 128 -15.34 6.94 5.12
C LYS A 128 -16.85 6.78 5.29
N GLY A 129 -17.42 5.75 4.67
CA GLY A 129 -18.86 5.52 4.67
C GLY A 129 -19.40 4.97 5.98
N LEU A 130 -18.72 3.99 6.60
CA LEU A 130 -19.16 3.32 7.82
C LEU A 130 -18.72 4.07 9.09
N PHE A 131 -17.57 4.74 9.07
CA PHE A 131 -16.93 5.34 10.23
C PHE A 131 -16.43 6.77 9.98
N PRO A 132 -17.28 7.71 9.54
CA PRO A 132 -16.85 9.04 9.10
C PRO A 132 -16.12 9.84 10.20
N ARG A 133 -16.52 9.66 11.47
CA ARG A 133 -15.91 10.36 12.63
C ARG A 133 -14.56 9.78 13.05
N GLN A 134 -14.30 8.49 12.79
CA GLN A 134 -13.07 7.78 13.15
C GLN A 134 -12.18 7.50 11.92
N SER A 135 -12.41 8.18 10.80
CA SER A 135 -11.69 7.90 9.55
C SER A 135 -10.17 7.96 9.70
N GLY A 136 -9.64 8.94 10.45
CA GLY A 136 -8.20 9.06 10.71
C GLY A 136 -7.66 7.86 11.50
N SER A 137 -8.27 7.54 12.65
CA SER A 137 -7.82 6.45 13.52
C SER A 137 -7.93 5.08 12.85
N LEU A 138 -9.04 4.83 12.14
CA LEU A 138 -9.23 3.56 11.44
C LEU A 138 -8.34 3.44 10.20
N THR A 139 -8.04 4.55 9.52
CA THR A 139 -7.03 4.55 8.45
C THR A 139 -5.65 4.23 9.02
N GLY A 140 -5.26 4.84 10.15
CA GLY A 140 -4.02 4.51 10.83
C GLY A 140 -3.94 3.04 11.21
N LEU A 141 -5.02 2.50 11.80
CA LEU A 141 -5.08 1.10 12.21
C LEU A 141 -4.98 0.14 11.01
N TYR A 142 -5.73 0.37 9.93
CA TYR A 142 -5.63 -0.52 8.78
C TYR A 142 -4.26 -0.39 8.06
N THR A 143 -3.66 0.80 8.02
CA THR A 143 -2.33 0.98 7.43
C THR A 143 -1.26 0.28 8.27
N LEU A 144 -1.37 0.35 9.60
CA LEU A 144 -0.51 -0.41 10.50
C LEU A 144 -0.65 -1.93 10.24
N ILE A 145 -1.89 -2.44 10.18
CA ILE A 145 -2.16 -3.88 10.01
C ILE A 145 -1.67 -4.37 8.63
N LEU A 146 -1.89 -3.60 7.57
CA LEU A 146 -1.40 -3.99 6.24
C LEU A 146 0.14 -4.02 6.19
N THR A 147 0.81 -3.11 6.91
CA THR A 147 2.28 -3.07 6.97
C THR A 147 2.82 -4.18 7.87
N LEU A 148 2.19 -4.40 9.03
CA LEU A 148 2.50 -5.55 9.90
C LEU A 148 2.32 -6.88 9.16
N GLY A 149 1.23 -7.04 8.40
CA GLY A 149 1.00 -8.23 7.59
C GLY A 149 2.13 -8.49 6.60
N ALA A 150 2.62 -7.45 5.92
CA ALA A 150 3.79 -7.57 5.04
C ALA A 150 5.05 -7.97 5.81
N THR A 151 5.33 -7.29 6.92
CA THR A 151 6.53 -7.53 7.74
C THR A 151 6.52 -8.95 8.31
N LEU A 152 5.41 -9.38 8.93
CA LEU A 152 5.28 -10.72 9.50
C LEU A 152 5.37 -11.81 8.43
N SER A 153 4.84 -11.55 7.23
CA SER A 153 4.93 -12.46 6.11
C SER A 153 6.37 -12.72 5.69
N ILE A 154 7.16 -11.65 5.53
CA ILE A 154 8.59 -11.75 5.18
C ILE A 154 9.38 -12.43 6.29
N LEU A 155 9.19 -12.02 7.56
CA LEU A 155 9.91 -12.56 8.70
C LEU A 155 9.60 -14.03 8.97
N SER A 156 8.36 -14.48 8.72
CA SER A 156 7.95 -15.87 8.93
C SER A 156 8.37 -16.82 7.80
N ALA A 157 8.65 -16.30 6.59
CA ALA A 157 8.85 -17.09 5.40
C ALA A 157 10.02 -18.10 5.53
N VAL A 158 11.22 -17.62 5.87
CA VAL A 158 12.42 -18.47 5.98
C VAL A 158 12.35 -19.42 7.17
N PRO A 159 12.05 -18.97 8.41
CA PRO A 159 11.93 -19.89 9.55
C PRO A 159 10.90 -21.01 9.33
N MET A 160 9.77 -20.69 8.71
CA MET A 160 8.75 -21.71 8.44
C MET A 160 9.19 -22.67 7.32
N ARG A 161 9.82 -22.16 6.25
CA ARG A 161 10.41 -22.99 5.20
C ARG A 161 11.41 -23.99 5.80
N ASP A 162 12.31 -23.53 6.65
CA ASP A 162 13.37 -24.36 7.24
C ASP A 162 12.79 -25.39 8.22
N TYR A 163 11.79 -25.01 9.02
CA TYR A 163 11.14 -25.90 9.97
C TYR A 163 10.34 -27.02 9.29
N PHE A 164 9.59 -26.69 8.22
CA PHE A 164 8.74 -27.65 7.50
C PHE A 164 9.41 -28.29 6.29
N GLY A 165 10.62 -27.86 5.92
CA GLY A 165 11.36 -28.37 4.76
C GLY A 165 10.73 -28.04 3.40
N SER A 166 9.86 -27.02 3.33
CA SER A 166 9.11 -26.67 2.11
C SER A 166 8.76 -25.20 2.04
N TRP A 167 8.96 -24.58 0.87
CA TRP A 167 8.56 -23.19 0.61
C TRP A 167 7.03 -23.02 0.55
N GLN A 168 6.28 -24.08 0.32
CA GLN A 168 4.82 -24.04 0.35
C GLN A 168 4.27 -23.79 1.75
N ALA A 169 4.94 -24.28 2.80
CA ALA A 169 4.44 -24.21 4.17
C ALA A 169 4.12 -22.77 4.64
N PRO A 170 5.02 -21.78 4.53
CA PRO A 170 4.67 -20.40 4.85
C PRO A 170 3.56 -19.85 3.95
N MET A 171 3.51 -20.22 2.68
CA MET A 171 2.46 -19.78 1.77
C MET A 171 1.08 -20.36 2.13
N VAL A 172 1.00 -21.60 2.62
CA VAL A 172 -0.26 -22.20 3.12
C VAL A 172 -0.80 -21.40 4.30
N VAL A 173 0.04 -21.05 5.27
CA VAL A 173 -0.38 -20.27 6.46
C VAL A 173 -0.97 -18.92 6.03
N TRP A 174 -0.32 -18.24 5.10
CA TRP A 174 -0.82 -16.96 4.58
C TRP A 174 -2.04 -17.11 3.64
N ALA A 175 -2.24 -18.28 3.02
CA ALA A 175 -3.45 -18.59 2.26
C ALA A 175 -4.68 -18.88 3.16
N LEU A 176 -4.48 -19.26 4.41
CA LEU A 176 -5.57 -19.42 5.38
C LEU A 176 -6.15 -18.06 5.85
N LEU A 177 -5.34 -17.00 5.81
CA LEU A 177 -5.78 -15.68 6.27
C LEU A 177 -6.97 -15.11 5.48
N PRO A 178 -7.00 -15.14 4.13
CA PRO A 178 -8.17 -14.69 3.38
C PRO A 178 -9.39 -15.61 3.60
N LEU A 179 -9.23 -16.91 3.87
CA LEU A 179 -10.35 -17.78 4.21
C LEU A 179 -10.97 -17.36 5.54
N LEU A 180 -10.15 -17.10 6.55
CA LEU A 180 -10.62 -16.56 7.83
C LEU A 180 -11.29 -15.19 7.65
N ALA A 181 -10.70 -14.31 6.83
CA ALA A 181 -11.27 -13.01 6.53
C ALA A 181 -12.63 -13.13 5.84
N ALA A 182 -12.81 -14.08 4.91
CA ALA A 182 -14.10 -14.33 4.27
C ALA A 182 -15.17 -14.75 5.28
N LEU A 183 -14.84 -15.68 6.18
CA LEU A 183 -15.76 -16.14 7.24
C LEU A 183 -16.18 -14.99 8.17
N VAL A 184 -15.20 -14.20 8.64
CA VAL A 184 -15.43 -13.06 9.52
C VAL A 184 -16.19 -11.93 8.80
N TRP A 185 -16.09 -11.84 7.46
CA TRP A 185 -16.81 -10.85 6.67
C TRP A 185 -18.29 -11.19 6.43
N LEU A 186 -18.71 -12.46 6.52
CA LEU A 186 -20.09 -12.87 6.24
C LEU A 186 -21.16 -12.07 7.01
N PRO A 187 -21.02 -11.79 8.31
CA PRO A 187 -21.97 -10.98 9.04
C PRO A 187 -22.12 -9.55 8.50
N MET A 188 -21.07 -9.00 7.84
CA MET A 188 -21.09 -7.67 7.24
C MET A 188 -22.13 -7.54 6.12
N LEU A 189 -22.45 -8.62 5.44
CA LEU A 189 -23.47 -8.64 4.38
C LEU A 189 -24.89 -8.34 4.93
N ARG A 190 -25.11 -8.49 6.23
CA ARG A 190 -26.39 -8.14 6.90
C ARG A 190 -26.48 -6.67 7.29
N VAL A 191 -25.37 -5.93 7.21
CA VAL A 191 -25.35 -4.49 7.45
C VAL A 191 -26.04 -3.80 6.28
N LYS A 192 -27.17 -3.17 6.53
CA LYS A 192 -27.90 -2.38 5.53
C LYS A 192 -27.09 -1.11 5.23
N PHE A 193 -26.18 -1.23 4.31
CA PHE A 193 -25.34 -0.13 3.81
C PHE A 193 -25.69 0.11 2.35
N THR A 194 -26.63 1.02 2.11
CA THR A 194 -27.09 1.36 0.76
C THR A 194 -26.48 2.69 0.33
N PRO A 195 -25.40 2.69 -0.48
CA PRO A 195 -24.89 3.93 -1.08
C PRO A 195 -25.84 4.56 -2.12
N LYS A 196 -26.98 3.90 -2.40
CA LYS A 196 -27.95 4.32 -3.44
C LYS A 196 -28.52 5.73 -3.25
N ASN A 197 -28.60 6.20 -1.99
CA ASN A 197 -29.16 7.53 -1.67
C ASN A 197 -28.08 8.61 -1.52
N MET A 198 -26.82 8.31 -1.77
CA MET A 198 -25.78 9.34 -1.78
C MET A 198 -25.84 10.12 -3.10
N PRO A 199 -25.77 11.46 -3.06
CA PRO A 199 -25.71 12.26 -4.29
C PRO A 199 -24.59 11.76 -5.19
N THR A 200 -24.85 11.70 -6.49
CA THR A 200 -23.75 11.49 -7.44
C THR A 200 -22.78 12.66 -7.29
N PRO A 201 -21.47 12.42 -7.19
CA PRO A 201 -20.51 13.50 -7.11
C PRO A 201 -20.75 14.47 -8.27
N SER A 202 -20.92 15.75 -7.97
CA SER A 202 -21.19 16.80 -8.96
C SER A 202 -20.07 16.93 -10.00
N THR A 203 -18.85 16.49 -9.61
CA THR A 203 -17.66 16.56 -10.45
C THR A 203 -16.87 15.26 -10.36
N SER A 204 -16.48 14.71 -11.51
CA SER A 204 -15.61 13.54 -11.59
C SER A 204 -14.22 13.87 -11.04
N ALA A 205 -13.60 12.95 -10.29
CA ALA A 205 -12.23 13.09 -9.79
C ALA A 205 -11.22 13.45 -10.90
N TRP A 206 -11.43 12.94 -12.11
CA TRP A 206 -10.59 13.21 -13.29
C TRP A 206 -10.54 14.68 -13.73
N ARG A 207 -11.53 15.49 -13.34
CA ARG A 207 -11.59 16.91 -13.67
C ARG A 207 -11.06 17.83 -12.57
N LEU A 208 -10.63 17.26 -11.45
CA LEU A 208 -10.20 18.03 -10.28
C LEU A 208 -8.67 18.12 -10.21
N PRO A 209 -8.07 19.31 -10.31
CA PRO A 209 -6.60 19.48 -10.24
C PRO A 209 -6.00 18.90 -8.96
N ARG A 210 -6.71 19.03 -7.82
CA ARG A 210 -6.27 18.46 -6.55
C ARG A 210 -6.25 16.93 -6.56
N ALA A 211 -7.12 16.26 -7.35
CA ALA A 211 -7.09 14.81 -7.49
C ALA A 211 -5.83 14.36 -8.25
N TRP A 212 -5.41 15.10 -9.27
CA TRP A 212 -4.15 14.88 -9.96
C TRP A 212 -2.94 15.15 -9.08
N ALA A 213 -2.99 16.19 -8.22
CA ALA A 213 -1.94 16.42 -7.23
C ALA A 213 -1.86 15.28 -6.21
N LEU A 214 -3.00 14.72 -5.75
CA LEU A 214 -2.99 13.55 -4.88
C LEU A 214 -2.47 12.30 -5.59
N MET A 215 -2.78 12.13 -6.88
CA MET A 215 -2.25 11.06 -7.72
C MET A 215 -0.72 11.18 -7.83
N ALA A 216 -0.20 12.38 -8.09
CA ALA A 216 1.25 12.62 -8.13
C ALA A 216 1.88 12.34 -6.76
N PHE A 217 1.29 12.82 -5.65
CA PHE A 217 1.78 12.52 -4.29
C PHE A 217 1.85 11.01 -4.02
N MET A 218 0.77 10.27 -4.32
CA MET A 218 0.68 8.82 -4.11
C MET A 218 1.62 8.05 -5.04
N GLY A 219 1.68 8.41 -6.32
CA GLY A 219 2.52 7.74 -7.32
C GLY A 219 4.00 7.93 -7.03
N LEU A 220 4.42 9.17 -6.76
CA LEU A 220 5.83 9.49 -6.50
C LEU A 220 6.33 8.88 -5.18
N GLN A 221 5.51 8.88 -4.09
CA GLN A 221 5.88 8.17 -2.86
C GLN A 221 6.02 6.66 -3.10
N SER A 222 5.13 6.08 -3.91
CA SER A 222 5.22 4.66 -4.26
C SER A 222 6.46 4.36 -5.09
N SER A 223 6.83 5.25 -6.00
CA SER A 223 8.07 5.18 -6.77
C SER A 223 9.30 5.12 -5.86
N VAL A 224 9.42 6.06 -4.91
CA VAL A 224 10.52 6.05 -3.93
C VAL A 224 10.53 4.75 -3.12
N PHE A 225 9.35 4.31 -2.64
CA PHE A 225 9.22 3.06 -1.88
C PHE A 225 9.74 1.86 -2.67
N TYR A 226 9.29 1.67 -3.91
CA TYR A 226 9.71 0.51 -4.71
C TYR A 226 11.19 0.58 -5.11
N VAL A 227 11.73 1.78 -5.35
CA VAL A 227 13.17 1.96 -5.60
C VAL A 227 13.98 1.59 -4.37
N LEU A 228 13.63 2.10 -3.18
CA LEU A 228 14.33 1.76 -1.94
C LEU A 228 14.20 0.28 -1.61
N ALA A 229 13.02 -0.33 -1.76
CA ALA A 229 12.82 -1.75 -1.53
C ALA A 229 13.67 -2.64 -2.45
N THR A 230 13.94 -2.19 -3.68
CA THR A 230 14.69 -2.95 -4.68
C THR A 230 16.19 -2.69 -4.59
N TRP A 231 16.60 -1.43 -4.46
CA TRP A 231 17.98 -1.00 -4.67
C TRP A 231 18.74 -0.59 -3.41
N LEU A 232 18.06 -0.31 -2.28
CA LEU A 232 18.74 0.07 -1.04
C LEU A 232 19.72 -0.99 -0.53
N PRO A 233 19.41 -2.32 -0.53
CA PRO A 233 20.39 -3.31 -0.12
C PRO A 233 21.66 -3.23 -0.95
N ARG A 234 21.52 -3.11 -2.27
CA ARG A 234 22.66 -3.03 -3.20
C ARG A 234 23.49 -1.76 -2.97
N LEU A 235 22.82 -0.61 -2.82
CA LEU A 235 23.48 0.66 -2.51
C LEU A 235 24.33 0.55 -1.24
N LEU A 236 23.77 -0.07 -0.19
CA LEU A 236 24.49 -0.27 1.08
C LEU A 236 25.68 -1.22 0.92
N MET A 237 25.54 -2.31 0.16
CA MET A 237 26.64 -3.24 -0.11
C MET A 237 27.76 -2.56 -0.92
N ASP A 238 27.42 -1.79 -1.93
CA ASP A 238 28.39 -1.02 -2.72
C ASP A 238 29.05 0.10 -1.88
N SER A 239 28.44 0.52 -0.77
CA SER A 239 29.00 1.44 0.24
C SER A 239 29.87 0.74 1.30
N GLY A 240 30.15 -0.55 1.16
CA GLY A 240 31.05 -1.31 2.02
C GLY A 240 30.41 -2.08 3.16
N TYR A 241 29.08 -2.10 3.25
CA TYR A 241 28.39 -2.93 4.26
C TYR A 241 28.27 -4.40 3.81
N SER A 242 28.30 -5.34 4.76
CA SER A 242 28.05 -6.75 4.46
C SER A 242 26.59 -6.99 4.04
N ASP A 243 26.36 -8.06 3.26
CA ASP A 243 25.04 -8.46 2.77
C ASP A 243 24.02 -8.63 3.92
N ILE A 244 24.44 -9.26 5.03
CA ILE A 244 23.60 -9.46 6.20
C ILE A 244 23.22 -8.13 6.83
N TYR A 245 24.18 -7.21 6.95
CA TYR A 245 23.92 -5.91 7.56
C TYR A 245 23.05 -5.02 6.69
N ALA A 246 23.26 -5.01 5.37
CA ALA A 246 22.41 -4.32 4.40
C ALA A 246 20.95 -4.84 4.43
N GLY A 247 20.76 -6.16 4.55
CA GLY A 247 19.46 -6.78 4.76
C GLY A 247 18.79 -6.35 6.06
N ASN A 248 19.55 -6.30 7.17
CA ASN A 248 19.05 -5.83 8.47
C ASN A 248 18.63 -4.35 8.43
N LEU A 249 19.40 -3.49 7.75
CA LEU A 249 19.06 -2.08 7.56
C LEU A 249 17.78 -1.91 6.72
N THR A 250 17.60 -2.73 5.69
CA THR A 250 16.38 -2.72 4.89
C THR A 250 15.16 -3.15 5.72
N SER A 251 15.35 -4.09 6.64
CA SER A 251 14.31 -4.48 7.61
C SER A 251 14.02 -3.35 8.61
N LEU A 252 15.05 -2.63 9.06
CA LEU A 252 14.92 -1.46 9.93
C LEU A 252 14.07 -0.37 9.28
N LEU A 253 14.26 -0.10 7.98
CA LEU A 253 13.42 0.85 7.22
C LEU A 253 11.93 0.51 7.36
N ALA A 254 11.56 -0.76 7.21
CA ALA A 254 10.18 -1.20 7.36
C ALA A 254 9.68 -1.05 8.80
N LEU A 255 10.47 -1.48 9.79
CA LEU A 255 10.10 -1.45 11.21
C LEU A 255 9.89 -0.03 11.73
N VAL A 256 10.79 0.90 11.40
CA VAL A 256 10.69 2.31 11.84
C VAL A 256 9.54 3.03 11.14
N GLY A 257 9.13 2.57 9.96
CA GLY A 257 7.95 3.07 9.27
C GLY A 257 6.62 2.73 9.96
N LEU A 258 6.54 1.65 10.75
CA LEU A 258 5.30 1.19 11.39
C LEU A 258 4.65 2.23 12.33
N PRO A 259 5.36 2.82 13.31
CA PRO A 259 4.80 3.86 14.18
C PRO A 259 4.28 5.06 13.37
N ALA A 260 5.03 5.49 12.35
CA ALA A 260 4.63 6.60 11.49
C ALA A 260 3.34 6.27 10.71
N ALA A 261 3.24 5.06 10.16
CA ALA A 261 2.05 4.60 9.45
C ALA A 261 0.78 4.63 10.31
N PHE A 262 0.89 4.44 11.62
CA PHE A 262 -0.22 4.52 12.57
C PHE A 262 -0.51 5.95 13.02
N ILE A 263 0.53 6.70 13.39
CA ILE A 263 0.38 8.02 14.03
C ILE A 263 -0.09 9.08 13.02
N ILE A 264 0.44 9.07 11.80
CA ILE A 264 0.18 10.13 10.81
C ILE A 264 -1.29 10.26 10.42
N PRO A 265 -2.06 9.19 10.15
CA PRO A 265 -3.49 9.32 9.86
C PRO A 265 -4.30 9.88 11.03
N ILE A 266 -3.91 9.54 12.26
CA ILE A 266 -4.56 10.07 13.48
C ILE A 266 -4.28 11.57 13.58
N ALA A 267 -3.03 11.98 13.42
CA ALA A 267 -2.64 13.40 13.42
C ALA A 267 -3.33 14.17 12.29
N ALA A 268 -3.35 13.60 11.07
CA ALA A 268 -4.01 14.21 9.92
C ALA A 268 -5.51 14.44 10.14
N GLY A 269 -6.19 13.52 10.84
CA GLY A 269 -7.60 13.65 11.18
C GLY A 269 -7.91 14.74 12.22
N ARG A 270 -6.91 15.19 13.00
CA ARG A 270 -7.03 16.24 14.02
C ARG A 270 -6.64 17.64 13.52
N LEU A 271 -5.90 17.70 12.42
CA LEU A 271 -5.41 18.96 11.86
C LEU A 271 -6.41 19.51 10.84
N GLU A 272 -6.63 20.83 10.85
CA GLU A 272 -7.40 21.53 9.82
C GLU A 272 -6.70 21.49 8.45
N THR A 273 -5.38 21.54 8.45
CA THR A 273 -4.53 21.40 7.27
C THR A 273 -3.42 20.40 7.54
N GLN A 274 -3.15 19.53 6.58
CA GLN A 274 -2.13 18.49 6.72
C GLN A 274 -0.73 18.95 6.23
N ARG A 275 -0.57 20.23 5.86
CA ARG A 275 0.72 20.80 5.40
C ARG A 275 1.90 20.58 6.37
N PRO A 276 1.74 20.68 7.72
CA PRO A 276 2.84 20.38 8.64
C PRO A 276 3.36 18.93 8.50
N LEU A 277 2.46 17.97 8.22
CA LEU A 277 2.85 16.58 7.99
C LEU A 277 3.61 16.42 6.67
N VAL A 278 3.21 17.15 5.63
CA VAL A 278 3.95 17.18 4.35
C VAL A 278 5.35 17.73 4.54
N LEU A 279 5.51 18.80 5.33
CA LEU A 279 6.83 19.36 5.65
C LEU A 279 7.71 18.36 6.42
N MET A 280 7.15 17.66 7.40
CA MET A 280 7.87 16.61 8.14
C MET A 280 8.32 15.48 7.18
N ILE A 281 7.43 15.03 6.27
CA ILE A 281 7.75 14.01 5.26
C ILE A 281 8.89 14.49 4.35
N LEU A 282 8.85 15.76 3.91
CA LEU A 282 9.91 16.35 3.10
C LEU A 282 11.26 16.34 3.85
N ILE A 283 11.27 16.82 5.08
CA ILE A 283 12.50 16.92 5.89
C ILE A 283 13.09 15.52 6.14
N THR A 284 12.28 14.56 6.56
CA THR A 284 12.77 13.19 6.85
C THR A 284 13.27 12.49 5.60
N GLY A 285 12.57 12.64 4.47
CA GLY A 285 12.98 12.06 3.20
C GLY A 285 14.28 12.66 2.66
N LEU A 286 14.38 14.00 2.65
CA LEU A 286 15.60 14.69 2.20
C LEU A 286 16.79 14.41 3.13
N ALA A 287 16.61 14.46 4.44
CA ALA A 287 17.68 14.19 5.39
C ALA A 287 18.21 12.74 5.25
N GLY A 288 17.32 11.76 5.05
CA GLY A 288 17.74 10.38 4.80
C GLY A 288 18.53 10.22 3.49
N LEU A 289 18.06 10.82 2.38
CA LEU A 289 18.77 10.74 1.09
C LEU A 289 20.06 11.53 1.07
N PHE A 290 20.10 12.74 1.65
CA PHE A 290 21.34 13.51 1.78
C PHE A 290 22.34 12.81 2.69
N GLY A 291 21.89 12.14 3.74
CA GLY A 291 22.74 11.32 4.59
C GLY A 291 23.40 10.17 3.82
N LEU A 292 22.63 9.43 3.02
CA LEU A 292 23.17 8.38 2.15
C LEU A 292 24.06 8.93 1.03
N LEU A 293 23.83 10.15 0.55
CA LEU A 293 24.65 10.79 -0.48
C LEU A 293 26.00 11.24 0.05
N LEU A 294 26.02 11.87 1.23
CA LEU A 294 27.20 12.55 1.77
C LEU A 294 28.03 11.66 2.70
N MET A 295 27.39 10.73 3.39
CA MET A 295 28.02 9.86 4.39
C MET A 295 27.46 8.42 4.31
N PRO A 296 27.55 7.74 3.15
CA PRO A 296 26.95 6.42 2.98
C PRO A 296 27.58 5.37 3.92
N GLU A 297 28.87 5.52 4.26
CA GLU A 297 29.62 4.59 5.11
C GLU A 297 29.43 4.86 6.62
N ARG A 298 28.71 5.94 7.00
CA ARG A 298 28.54 6.34 8.41
C ARG A 298 27.07 6.61 8.71
N PHE A 299 26.64 6.19 9.88
CA PHE A 299 25.29 6.42 10.40
C PHE A 299 24.16 5.88 9.49
N ALA A 300 24.41 4.79 8.76
CA ALA A 300 23.42 4.21 7.85
C ALA A 300 22.10 3.91 8.55
N GLU A 301 22.11 3.51 9.82
CA GLU A 301 20.91 3.27 10.63
C GLU A 301 20.06 4.54 10.78
N VAL A 302 20.70 5.70 10.92
CA VAL A 302 20.00 6.98 11.05
C VAL A 302 19.34 7.33 9.72
N TRP A 303 20.09 7.26 8.62
CA TRP A 303 19.59 7.61 7.29
C TRP A 303 18.45 6.69 6.86
N VAL A 304 18.62 5.39 7.07
CA VAL A 304 17.59 4.38 6.75
C VAL A 304 16.37 4.55 7.67
N SER A 305 16.56 4.88 8.96
CA SER A 305 15.45 5.17 9.87
C SER A 305 14.64 6.39 9.43
N LEU A 306 15.30 7.47 9.00
CA LEU A 306 14.62 8.67 8.46
C LEU A 306 13.82 8.33 7.20
N LEU A 307 14.37 7.50 6.30
CA LEU A 307 13.67 7.01 5.12
C LEU A 307 12.50 6.08 5.48
N GLY A 308 12.61 5.31 6.56
CA GLY A 308 11.51 4.52 7.12
C GLY A 308 10.36 5.39 7.62
N ILE A 309 10.66 6.45 8.40
CA ILE A 309 9.67 7.43 8.84
C ILE A 309 9.02 8.11 7.63
N TYR A 310 9.81 8.55 6.65
CA TYR A 310 9.31 9.12 5.39
C TYR A 310 8.34 8.18 4.69
N GLY A 311 8.72 6.89 4.48
CA GLY A 311 7.92 5.91 3.75
C GLY A 311 6.59 5.59 4.45
N GLY A 312 6.63 5.33 5.76
CA GLY A 312 5.44 5.07 6.56
C GLY A 312 4.50 6.27 6.62
N SER A 313 5.06 7.47 6.77
CA SER A 313 4.30 8.72 6.83
C SER A 313 3.64 9.07 5.50
N SER A 314 4.37 8.98 4.39
CA SER A 314 3.88 9.40 3.09
C SER A 314 2.78 8.48 2.55
N LEU A 315 2.93 7.16 2.68
CA LEU A 315 1.89 6.21 2.31
C LEU A 315 0.62 6.42 3.15
N SER A 316 0.75 6.48 4.46
CA SER A 316 -0.40 6.58 5.35
C SER A 316 -1.11 7.93 5.23
N LEU A 317 -0.38 9.02 4.97
CA LEU A 317 -0.98 10.31 4.66
C LEU A 317 -1.78 10.23 3.34
N ALA A 318 -1.22 9.65 2.27
CA ALA A 318 -1.94 9.49 1.01
C ALA A 318 -3.26 8.73 1.19
N LEU A 319 -3.24 7.64 1.95
CA LEU A 319 -4.43 6.80 2.19
C LEU A 319 -5.51 7.51 3.01
N VAL A 320 -5.12 8.25 4.05
CA VAL A 320 -6.11 8.96 4.88
C VAL A 320 -6.74 10.14 4.13
N LEU A 321 -6.03 10.77 3.20
CA LEU A 321 -6.56 11.87 2.40
C LEU A 321 -7.75 11.44 1.53
N PHE A 322 -7.86 10.17 1.13
CA PHE A 322 -9.06 9.67 0.44
C PHE A 322 -10.34 9.87 1.28
N ALA A 323 -10.25 9.66 2.59
CA ALA A 323 -11.36 9.85 3.49
C ALA A 323 -11.52 11.31 3.94
N LEU A 324 -10.42 12.02 4.22
CA LEU A 324 -10.48 13.38 4.76
C LEU A 324 -10.86 14.41 3.71
N LYS A 325 -10.42 14.24 2.46
CA LYS A 325 -10.64 15.21 1.37
C LYS A 325 -11.89 14.97 0.54
N THR A 326 -12.74 14.02 0.93
CA THR A 326 -13.98 13.68 0.23
C THR A 326 -15.20 13.86 1.12
N HIS A 327 -16.37 14.03 0.52
CA HIS A 327 -17.64 14.21 1.25
C HIS A 327 -18.25 12.86 1.64
N ASP A 328 -18.21 11.89 0.73
CA ASP A 328 -18.86 10.59 0.89
C ASP A 328 -18.01 9.42 0.38
N MET A 329 -18.52 8.20 0.58
CA MET A 329 -17.87 6.96 0.17
C MET A 329 -17.67 6.87 -1.35
N ARG A 330 -18.64 7.33 -2.17
CA ARG A 330 -18.53 7.22 -3.63
C ARG A 330 -17.40 8.08 -4.16
N GLN A 331 -17.31 9.33 -3.64
CA GLN A 331 -16.22 10.24 -4.00
C GLN A 331 -14.88 9.68 -3.53
N ALA A 332 -14.79 9.13 -2.29
CA ALA A 332 -13.58 8.50 -1.77
C ALA A 332 -13.14 7.30 -2.61
N THR A 333 -14.07 6.42 -3.00
CA THR A 333 -13.77 5.25 -3.84
C THR A 333 -13.33 5.67 -5.25
N SER A 334 -14.00 6.67 -5.86
CA SER A 334 -13.63 7.18 -7.19
C SER A 334 -12.25 7.84 -7.18
N LEU A 335 -11.97 8.64 -6.15
CA LEU A 335 -10.67 9.28 -5.95
C LEU A 335 -9.57 8.24 -5.71
N SER A 336 -9.81 7.30 -4.82
CA SER A 336 -8.88 6.19 -4.52
C SER A 336 -8.55 5.37 -5.77
N ALA A 337 -9.56 5.05 -6.58
CA ALA A 337 -9.38 4.29 -7.82
C ALA A 337 -8.48 5.01 -8.83
N MET A 338 -8.75 6.30 -9.09
CA MET A 338 -7.92 7.11 -9.99
C MET A 338 -6.50 7.26 -9.49
N VAL A 339 -6.35 7.64 -8.23
CA VAL A 339 -5.06 7.96 -7.61
C VAL A 339 -4.19 6.71 -7.50
N GLN A 340 -4.73 5.61 -7.00
CA GLN A 340 -3.97 4.37 -6.85
C GLN A 340 -3.75 3.68 -8.20
N GLY A 341 -4.76 3.69 -9.08
CA GLY A 341 -4.64 3.10 -10.41
C GLY A 341 -3.49 3.70 -11.20
N LEU A 342 -3.52 5.01 -11.44
CA LEU A 342 -2.46 5.70 -12.19
C LEU A 342 -1.16 5.78 -11.40
N GLY A 343 -1.23 6.00 -10.08
CA GLY A 343 -0.05 6.10 -9.23
C GLY A 343 0.79 4.82 -9.22
N TYR A 344 0.16 3.65 -9.09
CA TYR A 344 0.89 2.37 -9.11
C TYR A 344 1.38 2.00 -10.51
N LEU A 345 0.65 2.34 -11.59
CA LEU A 345 1.15 2.15 -12.95
C LEU A 345 2.43 2.95 -13.20
N GLY A 346 2.45 4.23 -12.79
CA GLY A 346 3.66 5.05 -12.88
C GLY A 346 4.81 4.50 -12.02
N ALA A 347 4.50 4.15 -10.77
CA ALA A 347 5.50 3.64 -9.83
C ALA A 347 6.12 2.30 -10.26
N SER A 348 5.38 1.45 -10.98
CA SER A 348 5.86 0.13 -11.42
C SER A 348 7.07 0.19 -12.36
N LEU A 349 7.23 1.29 -13.08
CA LEU A 349 8.34 1.50 -14.03
C LEU A 349 9.60 2.04 -13.35
N THR A 350 9.45 2.69 -12.19
CA THR A 350 10.54 3.47 -11.56
C THR A 350 11.75 2.62 -11.17
N PRO A 351 11.63 1.40 -10.58
CA PRO A 351 12.80 0.59 -10.28
C PRO A 351 13.64 0.22 -11.51
N SER A 352 12.98 -0.04 -12.65
CA SER A 352 13.66 -0.34 -13.91
C SER A 352 14.35 0.90 -14.49
N ILE A 353 13.71 2.07 -14.40
CA ILE A 353 14.33 3.35 -14.83
C ILE A 353 15.56 3.64 -13.97
N VAL A 354 15.48 3.47 -12.68
CA VAL A 354 16.61 3.65 -11.75
C VAL A 354 17.73 2.66 -12.03
N GLY A 355 17.39 1.39 -12.32
CA GLY A 355 18.37 0.41 -12.78
C GLY A 355 19.11 0.85 -14.02
N ALA A 356 18.40 1.34 -15.04
CA ALA A 356 19.01 1.87 -16.26
C ALA A 356 19.89 3.11 -16.00
N ILE A 357 19.49 3.99 -15.07
CA ILE A 357 20.33 5.13 -14.65
C ILE A 357 21.64 4.63 -14.02
N TYR A 358 21.55 3.63 -13.14
CA TYR A 358 22.73 3.04 -12.50
C TYR A 358 23.63 2.32 -13.52
N ASP A 359 23.07 1.55 -14.45
CA ASP A 359 23.81 0.85 -15.49
C ASP A 359 24.57 1.82 -16.42
N PHE A 360 23.99 3.02 -16.64
CA PHE A 360 24.63 4.07 -17.45
C PHE A 360 25.70 4.83 -16.68
N SER A 361 25.45 5.21 -15.43
CA SER A 361 26.33 6.07 -14.64
C SER A 361 27.39 5.29 -13.85
N HIS A 362 27.11 4.03 -13.52
CA HIS A 362 27.86 3.17 -12.56
C HIS A 362 28.05 3.81 -11.18
N GLU A 363 27.22 4.79 -10.84
CA GLU A 363 27.28 5.53 -9.58
C GLU A 363 25.89 5.72 -8.95
N TRP A 364 25.83 5.61 -7.63
CA TRP A 364 24.59 5.87 -6.86
C TRP A 364 24.25 7.35 -6.75
N THR A 365 25.21 8.25 -6.97
CA THR A 365 25.03 9.70 -6.88
C THR A 365 23.86 10.19 -7.73
N LEU A 366 23.82 9.81 -9.00
CA LEU A 366 22.75 10.22 -9.93
C LEU A 366 21.39 9.62 -9.53
N VAL A 367 21.39 8.38 -9.06
CA VAL A 367 20.18 7.71 -8.54
C VAL A 367 19.63 8.48 -7.34
N ILE A 368 20.46 8.81 -6.35
CA ILE A 368 20.05 9.54 -5.15
C ILE A 368 19.51 10.93 -5.52
N TRP A 369 20.18 11.66 -6.42
CA TRP A 369 19.66 12.95 -6.89
C TRP A 369 18.30 12.83 -7.58
N SER A 370 18.09 11.78 -8.37
CA SER A 370 16.79 11.53 -8.99
C SER A 370 15.69 11.31 -7.93
N LEU A 371 15.99 10.58 -6.86
CA LEU A 371 15.06 10.37 -5.73
C LEU A 371 14.79 11.67 -4.95
N ILE A 372 15.79 12.52 -4.76
CA ILE A 372 15.64 13.85 -4.15
C ILE A 372 14.65 14.69 -4.95
N VAL A 373 14.81 14.74 -6.28
CA VAL A 373 13.86 15.45 -7.16
C VAL A 373 12.45 14.88 -7.03
N ILE A 374 12.31 13.54 -7.01
CA ILE A 374 11.02 12.88 -6.83
C ILE A 374 10.38 13.26 -5.50
N ILE A 375 11.13 13.29 -4.39
CA ILE A 375 10.62 13.68 -3.06
C ILE A 375 10.16 15.14 -3.05
N ILE A 376 10.90 16.04 -3.69
CA ILE A 376 10.51 17.46 -3.79
C ILE A 376 9.21 17.61 -4.59
N LEU A 377 9.11 16.98 -5.75
CA LEU A 377 7.89 17.00 -6.58
C LEU A 377 6.70 16.38 -5.85
N GLN A 378 6.90 15.25 -5.17
CA GLN A 378 5.90 14.61 -4.34
C GLN A 378 5.35 15.58 -3.28
N ASN A 379 6.24 16.23 -2.52
CA ASN A 379 5.82 17.09 -1.42
C ASN A 379 5.21 18.41 -1.93
N THR A 380 5.62 18.90 -3.08
CA THR A 380 4.95 20.02 -3.76
C THR A 380 3.49 19.66 -4.10
N ALA A 381 3.27 18.47 -4.66
CA ALA A 381 1.92 17.96 -4.91
C ALA A 381 1.13 17.76 -3.61
N GLY A 382 1.77 17.22 -2.57
CA GLY A 382 1.21 17.06 -1.23
C GLY A 382 0.77 18.40 -0.61
N TRP A 383 1.57 19.44 -0.77
CA TRP A 383 1.25 20.78 -0.28
C TRP A 383 -0.04 21.36 -0.88
N VAL A 384 -0.27 21.11 -2.17
CA VAL A 384 -1.50 21.51 -2.87
C VAL A 384 -2.72 20.80 -2.31
N VAL A 385 -2.63 19.49 -2.10
CA VAL A 385 -3.76 18.67 -1.62
C VAL A 385 -4.06 18.91 -0.14
N CYS A 386 -3.03 19.08 0.67
CA CYS A 386 -3.12 19.18 2.12
C CYS A 386 -3.57 20.56 2.62
N GLY A 387 -3.93 21.49 1.73
CA GLY A 387 -4.60 22.75 2.08
C GLY A 387 -5.99 22.52 2.71
N ARG A 388 -6.61 23.60 3.18
CA ARG A 388 -7.99 23.57 3.72
C ARG A 388 -9.01 23.11 2.67
N GLY A 389 -10.14 22.57 3.13
CA GLY A 389 -11.29 22.20 2.31
C GLY A 389 -11.21 20.81 1.67
N LYS A 390 -12.26 20.46 0.93
CA LYS A 390 -12.40 19.18 0.21
C LYS A 390 -11.77 19.26 -1.17
N ILE A 391 -11.70 18.12 -1.85
CA ILE A 391 -11.00 17.96 -3.13
C ILE A 391 -11.63 18.79 -4.25
N ASP A 392 -12.96 18.99 -4.20
CA ASP A 392 -13.78 19.69 -5.17
C ASP A 392 -14.03 21.17 -4.84
N GLU A 393 -13.63 21.63 -3.66
CA GLU A 393 -13.75 23.04 -3.29
C GLU A 393 -12.67 23.88 -3.99
N LYS A 394 -13.09 24.98 -4.64
CA LYS A 394 -12.16 25.99 -5.17
C LYS A 394 -11.41 26.66 -4.00
N HIS A 395 -10.13 26.93 -4.16
CA HIS A 395 -9.41 27.76 -3.21
C HIS A 395 -10.10 29.14 -3.13
N SER A 396 -10.70 29.47 -1.98
CA SER A 396 -10.64 30.85 -1.51
C SER A 396 -9.18 31.10 -1.11
N VAL A 397 -8.50 31.90 -1.90
CA VAL A 397 -7.12 32.40 -1.68
C VAL A 397 -7.01 33.06 -0.32
#